data_0177b25474039677b74878a533cea41d
#
_entry.id   0177b25474039677b74878a533cea41d
#
_cell.length_a   1.000
_cell.length_b   1.000
_cell.length_c   1.000
_cell.angle_alpha   90.00
_cell.angle_beta   90.00
_cell.angle_gamma   90.00
#
_symmetry.space_group_name_H-M   'P 1'
#
loop_
_entity.id
_entity.type
_entity.pdbx_description
1 polymer ?
#
loop_
_entity_poly.entity_id
_entity_poly.type
_entity_poly.pdbx_seq_one_letter_code
_entity_poly.pdbx_strand_id
1 'polypeptide(L)'
;MNNGSFNLIRHEVMLSPEILLTLNLNQQLFTDPRRIALLKAIEQTGSLSQAAKQIGISYKTAWDAVNEINSLAPIPFLITATGGKNGGGTKLSAYAVRFIQLYDLLTQLQYNAFNILNDDNIPLDDILKITAKLSLQTSARNQIYGSVVSIETNNIAGFVKVKLNDNQTELKAYITQQSVERLKININKTVLLLIKSPLIELNDLNENELTVQVEKIVTDGHFSEISFSLPSGMILYASKLTSEVNRVKLIEGQQTTISIDPQHIIIATLV
;
A
#
# COMPACT_ATOMS: atom_id res chain seq x y z
N MET A 1 -24.26 -7.41 -49.25
CA MET A 1 -24.39 -8.16 -48.00
C MET A 1 -23.58 -7.42 -46.96
N ASN A 2 -24.27 -6.66 -46.10
CA ASN A 2 -23.70 -5.76 -45.08
C ASN A 2 -23.30 -6.59 -43.87
N ASN A 3 -22.03 -6.67 -43.55
CA ASN A 3 -21.55 -7.14 -42.27
C ASN A 3 -21.46 -5.90 -41.32
N GLY A 4 -22.50 -5.71 -40.57
CA GLY A 4 -22.49 -4.74 -39.47
C GLY A 4 -21.67 -5.25 -38.30
N SER A 5 -20.50 -4.65 -38.11
CA SER A 5 -19.71 -4.82 -36.87
C SER A 5 -20.45 -4.15 -35.72
N PHE A 6 -21.05 -4.93 -34.84
CA PHE A 6 -21.55 -4.44 -33.56
C PHE A 6 -20.35 -4.08 -32.67
N ASN A 7 -19.99 -2.81 -32.62
CA ASN A 7 -19.15 -2.26 -31.57
C ASN A 7 -19.97 -2.27 -30.27
N LEU A 8 -19.77 -3.30 -29.46
CA LEU A 8 -20.19 -3.30 -28.06
C LEU A 8 -19.33 -2.28 -27.32
N ILE A 9 -19.86 -1.07 -27.16
CA ILE A 9 -19.35 -0.11 -26.17
C ILE A 9 -19.61 -0.76 -24.81
N ARG A 10 -18.59 -1.38 -24.24
CA ARG A 10 -18.56 -1.70 -22.81
C ARG A 10 -18.57 -0.36 -22.08
N HIS A 11 -19.73 0.06 -21.60
CA HIS A 11 -19.77 1.02 -20.50
C HIS A 11 -19.03 0.36 -19.33
N GLU A 12 -17.84 0.84 -19.02
CA GLU A 12 -17.18 0.55 -17.75
C GLU A 12 -18.11 1.05 -16.66
N VAL A 13 -18.89 0.12 -16.09
CA VAL A 13 -19.62 0.38 -14.85
C VAL A 13 -18.53 0.47 -13.78
N MET A 14 -18.08 1.68 -13.48
CA MET A 14 -17.24 1.93 -12.31
C MET A 14 -18.09 1.56 -11.09
N LEU A 15 -17.80 0.40 -10.50
CA LEU A 15 -18.37 0.02 -9.22
C LEU A 15 -17.90 1.06 -8.19
N SER A 16 -18.85 1.79 -7.62
CA SER A 16 -18.61 2.70 -6.50
C SER A 16 -19.16 2.04 -5.23
N PRO A 17 -18.38 1.17 -4.60
CA PRO A 17 -18.85 0.46 -3.41
C PRO A 17 -18.90 1.41 -2.22
N GLU A 18 -19.96 1.33 -1.47
CA GLU A 18 -20.05 1.92 -0.13
C GLU A 18 -19.78 0.82 0.90
N ILE A 19 -18.67 0.94 1.62
CA ILE A 19 -18.33 0.01 2.70
C ILE A 19 -18.68 0.65 4.03
N LEU A 20 -19.62 0.05 4.75
CA LEU A 20 -20.07 0.50 6.06
C LEU A 20 -19.34 -0.28 7.16
N LEU A 21 -18.34 0.35 7.79
CA LEU A 21 -17.64 -0.25 8.93
C LEU A 21 -18.52 -0.21 10.17
N THR A 22 -18.91 -1.38 10.65
CA THR A 22 -19.69 -1.55 11.89
C THR A 22 -18.88 -2.35 12.88
N LEU A 23 -18.76 -1.83 14.10
CA LEU A 23 -18.05 -2.49 15.20
C LEU A 23 -19.03 -2.92 16.29
N ASN A 24 -18.97 -4.19 16.70
CA ASN A 24 -19.73 -4.73 17.80
C ASN A 24 -18.79 -5.08 18.96
N LEU A 25 -19.20 -4.80 20.18
CA LEU A 25 -18.58 -5.27 21.42
C LEU A 25 -19.58 -6.15 22.17
N ASN A 26 -19.16 -7.33 22.57
CA ASN A 26 -20.02 -8.30 23.27
C ASN A 26 -21.37 -8.55 22.54
N GLN A 27 -21.32 -8.66 21.20
CA GLN A 27 -22.47 -8.85 20.31
C GLN A 27 -23.47 -7.67 20.28
N GLN A 28 -23.12 -6.53 20.85
CA GLN A 28 -23.91 -5.31 20.80
C GLN A 28 -23.26 -4.30 19.88
N LEU A 29 -24.07 -3.51 19.18
CA LEU A 29 -23.60 -2.45 18.32
C LEU A 29 -22.85 -1.39 19.14
N PHE A 30 -21.53 -1.30 18.89
CA PHE A 30 -20.70 -0.29 19.54
C PHE A 30 -20.64 0.99 18.70
N THR A 31 -20.17 0.89 17.45
CA THR A 31 -20.15 2.02 16.51
C THR A 31 -20.49 1.60 15.10
N ASP A 32 -21.08 2.54 14.39
CA ASP A 32 -21.38 2.50 12.96
C ASP A 32 -21.11 3.91 12.36
N PRO A 33 -21.24 4.11 11.05
CA PRO A 33 -21.00 5.42 10.42
C PRO A 33 -21.82 6.57 11.04
N ARG A 34 -23.06 6.30 11.48
CA ARG A 34 -23.92 7.34 12.08
C ARG A 34 -23.44 7.73 13.48
N ARG A 35 -23.05 6.76 14.29
CA ARG A 35 -22.47 7.02 15.63
C ARG A 35 -21.14 7.74 15.53
N ILE A 36 -20.30 7.39 14.57
CA ILE A 36 -19.03 8.11 14.31
C ILE A 36 -19.30 9.55 13.84
N ALA A 37 -20.26 9.77 12.95
CA ALA A 37 -20.65 11.12 12.52
C ALA A 37 -21.14 11.96 13.71
N LEU A 38 -21.90 11.37 14.65
CA LEU A 38 -22.32 12.02 15.87
C LEU A 38 -21.13 12.43 16.75
N LEU A 39 -20.19 11.51 16.98
CA LEU A 39 -19.00 11.80 17.78
C LEU A 39 -18.16 12.93 17.17
N LYS A 40 -17.93 12.90 15.84
CA LYS A 40 -17.24 13.98 15.13
C LYS A 40 -17.96 15.33 15.24
N ALA A 41 -19.29 15.32 15.11
CA ALA A 41 -20.08 16.54 15.30
C ALA A 41 -20.02 17.08 16.73
N ILE A 42 -19.93 16.20 17.74
CA ILE A 42 -19.72 16.60 19.15
C ILE A 42 -18.33 17.25 19.32
N GLU A 43 -17.30 16.67 18.71
CA GLU A 43 -15.94 17.24 18.75
C GLU A 43 -15.91 18.66 18.16
N GLN A 44 -16.59 18.88 17.04
CA GLN A 44 -16.65 20.17 16.36
C GLN A 44 -17.47 21.21 17.10
N THR A 45 -18.61 20.82 17.66
CA THR A 45 -19.59 21.75 18.23
C THR A 45 -19.44 21.96 19.75
N GLY A 46 -18.81 21.02 20.44
CA GLY A 46 -18.75 21.00 21.92
C GLY A 46 -20.12 20.81 22.59
N SER A 47 -21.15 20.42 21.83
CA SER A 47 -22.53 20.31 22.29
C SER A 47 -23.30 19.15 21.65
N LEU A 48 -23.80 18.24 22.47
CA LEU A 48 -24.63 17.12 22.00
C LEU A 48 -25.88 17.61 21.25
N SER A 49 -26.51 18.69 21.69
CA SER A 49 -27.72 19.24 21.04
C SER A 49 -27.41 19.82 19.67
N GLN A 50 -26.30 20.55 19.53
CA GLN A 50 -25.87 21.08 18.22
C GLN A 50 -25.40 19.97 17.28
N ALA A 51 -24.67 18.98 17.79
CA ALA A 51 -24.24 17.81 17.05
C ALA A 51 -25.42 17.02 16.50
N ALA A 52 -26.44 16.75 17.32
CA ALA A 52 -27.65 16.06 16.90
C ALA A 52 -28.35 16.80 15.75
N LYS A 53 -28.48 18.14 15.87
CA LYS A 53 -29.06 19.00 14.82
C LYS A 53 -28.22 18.95 13.55
N GLN A 54 -26.90 18.98 13.66
CA GLN A 54 -25.96 18.96 12.52
C GLN A 54 -26.09 17.67 11.68
N ILE A 55 -26.28 16.51 12.33
CA ILE A 55 -26.41 15.22 11.64
C ILE A 55 -27.87 14.80 11.39
N GLY A 56 -28.84 15.67 11.73
CA GLY A 56 -30.26 15.46 11.41
C GLY A 56 -30.97 14.43 12.27
N ILE A 57 -30.58 14.22 13.55
CA ILE A 57 -31.25 13.33 14.48
C ILE A 57 -31.84 14.07 15.69
N SER A 58 -32.78 13.43 16.40
CA SER A 58 -33.30 14.01 17.63
C SER A 58 -32.27 14.01 18.75
N TYR A 59 -32.38 14.97 19.68
CA TYR A 59 -31.53 15.00 20.89
C TYR A 59 -31.61 13.69 21.67
N LYS A 60 -32.82 13.13 21.81
CA LYS A 60 -33.04 11.84 22.48
C LYS A 60 -32.23 10.73 21.83
N THR A 61 -32.30 10.61 20.49
CA THR A 61 -31.55 9.60 19.74
C THR A 61 -30.04 9.76 19.93
N ALA A 62 -29.55 11.00 19.88
CA ALA A 62 -28.13 11.30 20.12
C ALA A 62 -27.70 10.92 21.53
N TRP A 63 -28.51 11.24 22.54
CA TRP A 63 -28.27 10.95 23.95
C TRP A 63 -28.24 9.44 24.22
N ASP A 64 -29.22 8.70 23.68
CA ASP A 64 -29.29 7.24 23.79
C ASP A 64 -28.03 6.59 23.15
N ALA A 65 -27.65 7.00 21.95
CA ALA A 65 -26.46 6.49 21.26
C ALA A 65 -25.18 6.73 22.07
N VAL A 66 -25.00 7.93 22.62
CA VAL A 66 -23.84 8.26 23.47
C VAL A 66 -23.79 7.42 24.73
N ASN A 67 -24.93 7.23 25.39
CA ASN A 67 -25.00 6.40 26.60
C ASN A 67 -24.68 4.94 26.31
N GLU A 68 -25.18 4.38 25.20
CA GLU A 68 -24.86 3.03 24.77
C GLU A 68 -23.36 2.89 24.49
N ILE A 69 -22.75 3.83 23.75
CA ILE A 69 -21.31 3.81 23.52
C ILE A 69 -20.54 3.83 24.85
N ASN A 70 -20.89 4.75 25.76
CA ASN A 70 -20.22 4.88 27.06
C ASN A 70 -20.39 3.64 27.93
N SER A 71 -21.54 2.96 27.86
CA SER A 71 -21.79 1.76 28.65
C SER A 71 -20.98 0.54 28.18
N LEU A 72 -20.63 0.51 26.88
CA LEU A 72 -19.86 -0.57 26.27
C LEU A 72 -18.35 -0.30 26.28
N ALA A 73 -17.96 0.98 26.28
CA ALA A 73 -16.57 1.37 26.20
C ALA A 73 -15.81 1.11 27.52
N PRO A 74 -14.56 0.61 27.45
CA PRO A 74 -13.73 0.41 28.64
C PRO A 74 -13.34 1.74 29.31
N ILE A 75 -13.35 2.84 28.56
CA ILE A 75 -13.12 4.22 29.02
C ILE A 75 -14.22 5.08 28.40
N PRO A 76 -14.92 5.92 29.18
CA PRO A 76 -15.98 6.77 28.64
C PRO A 76 -15.51 7.62 27.45
N PHE A 77 -16.33 7.68 26.42
CA PHE A 77 -16.05 8.47 25.21
C PHE A 77 -16.34 9.95 25.45
N LEU A 78 -17.39 10.24 26.23
CA LEU A 78 -17.80 11.60 26.52
C LEU A 78 -17.56 11.96 27.97
N ILE A 79 -17.00 13.16 28.16
CA ILE A 79 -16.81 13.80 29.43
C ILE A 79 -17.78 14.99 29.48
N THR A 80 -18.79 14.90 30.33
CA THR A 80 -19.70 16.02 30.57
C THR A 80 -19.06 16.98 31.58
N ALA A 81 -18.80 18.22 31.21
CA ALA A 81 -18.47 19.25 32.17
C ALA A 81 -19.77 19.69 32.87
N THR A 82 -19.87 19.47 34.17
CA THR A 82 -20.97 20.02 35.00
C THR A 82 -21.02 21.54 34.85
N GLY A 83 -22.17 22.05 34.40
CA GLY A 83 -22.35 23.44 34.02
C GLY A 83 -22.17 24.40 35.16
N GLY A 84 -21.26 25.37 34.98
CA GLY A 84 -21.28 26.67 35.65
C GLY A 84 -22.14 27.65 34.85
N LYS A 85 -22.15 28.94 35.20
CA LYS A 85 -22.96 30.04 34.68
C LYS A 85 -22.99 30.21 33.12
N ASN A 86 -22.18 29.41 32.36
CA ASN A 86 -22.06 29.42 30.89
C ASN A 86 -22.45 28.10 30.21
N GLY A 87 -23.22 27.22 30.87
CA GLY A 87 -23.69 25.96 30.22
C GLY A 87 -22.62 24.84 30.20
N GLY A 88 -23.00 23.62 30.56
CA GLY A 88 -22.13 22.44 30.50
C GLY A 88 -21.86 22.04 29.07
N GLY A 89 -20.58 21.96 28.70
CA GLY A 89 -20.16 21.44 27.38
C GLY A 89 -19.97 19.92 27.39
N THR A 90 -20.19 19.29 26.27
CA THR A 90 -19.87 17.87 26.04
C THR A 90 -18.56 17.76 25.28
N LYS A 91 -17.54 17.12 25.86
CA LYS A 91 -16.24 16.92 25.20
C LYS A 91 -15.95 15.45 25.03
N LEU A 92 -15.27 15.11 23.94
CA LEU A 92 -14.72 13.79 23.74
C LEU A 92 -13.52 13.57 24.67
N SER A 93 -13.38 12.35 25.19
CA SER A 93 -12.16 11.92 25.86
C SER A 93 -11.03 11.72 24.83
N ALA A 94 -9.78 11.76 25.31
CA ALA A 94 -8.63 11.41 24.44
C ALA A 94 -8.75 10.00 23.85
N TYR A 95 -9.38 9.08 24.58
CA TYR A 95 -9.66 7.74 24.10
C TYR A 95 -10.65 7.74 22.90
N ALA A 96 -11.73 8.52 23.00
CA ALA A 96 -12.70 8.65 21.91
C ALA A 96 -12.10 9.29 20.67
N VAL A 97 -11.28 10.34 20.81
CA VAL A 97 -10.57 10.97 19.68
C VAL A 97 -9.67 9.95 18.98
N ARG A 98 -8.87 9.22 19.76
CA ARG A 98 -8.00 8.17 19.21
C ARG A 98 -8.79 7.04 18.53
N PHE A 99 -9.95 6.69 19.08
CA PHE A 99 -10.84 5.69 18.48
C PHE A 99 -11.40 6.16 17.13
N ILE A 100 -11.83 7.43 17.03
CA ILE A 100 -12.30 8.01 15.75
C ILE A 100 -11.18 7.98 14.71
N GLN A 101 -9.94 8.32 15.08
CA GLN A 101 -8.78 8.25 14.20
C GLN A 101 -8.55 6.82 13.69
N LEU A 102 -8.66 5.82 14.58
CA LEU A 102 -8.55 4.41 14.19
C LEU A 102 -9.68 3.99 13.24
N TYR A 103 -10.92 4.40 13.53
CA TYR A 103 -12.07 4.13 12.68
C TYR A 103 -11.87 4.70 11.27
N ASP A 104 -11.42 5.94 11.17
CA ASP A 104 -11.14 6.59 9.88
C ASP A 104 -10.02 5.87 9.11
N LEU A 105 -8.96 5.45 9.80
CA LEU A 105 -7.89 4.65 9.22
C LEU A 105 -8.42 3.33 8.66
N LEU A 106 -9.23 2.59 9.43
CA LEU A 106 -9.82 1.32 8.99
C LEU A 106 -10.75 1.52 7.80
N THR A 107 -11.55 2.59 7.79
CA THR A 107 -12.42 2.94 6.66
C THR A 107 -11.60 3.22 5.40
N GLN A 108 -10.49 3.95 5.54
CA GLN A 108 -9.57 4.23 4.43
C GLN A 108 -8.92 2.96 3.89
N LEU A 109 -8.48 2.05 4.78
CA LEU A 109 -7.92 0.76 4.40
C LEU A 109 -8.93 -0.12 3.65
N GLN A 110 -10.18 -0.16 4.11
CA GLN A 110 -11.26 -0.89 3.42
C GLN A 110 -11.50 -0.33 2.01
N TYR A 111 -11.57 0.99 1.87
CA TYR A 111 -11.73 1.64 0.58
C TYR A 111 -10.58 1.32 -0.37
N ASN A 112 -9.35 1.41 0.11
CA ASN A 112 -8.16 1.06 -0.67
C ASN A 112 -8.15 -0.43 -1.05
N ALA A 113 -8.55 -1.32 -0.12
CA ALA A 113 -8.64 -2.75 -0.39
C ALA A 113 -9.63 -3.06 -1.52
N PHE A 114 -10.76 -2.34 -1.56
CA PHE A 114 -11.75 -2.55 -2.61
C PHE A 114 -11.24 -2.11 -4.00
N ASN A 115 -10.38 -1.10 -4.07
CA ASN A 115 -9.79 -0.65 -5.34
C ASN A 115 -8.88 -1.72 -5.98
N ILE A 116 -8.37 -2.68 -5.19
CA ILE A 116 -7.55 -3.80 -5.70
C ILE A 116 -8.38 -4.75 -6.58
N LEU A 117 -9.70 -4.85 -6.35
CA LEU A 117 -10.57 -5.67 -7.21
C LEU A 117 -10.58 -5.23 -8.67
N ASN A 118 -10.23 -3.98 -8.95
CA ASN A 118 -10.18 -3.42 -10.29
C ASN A 118 -8.79 -3.59 -10.95
N ASP A 119 -7.83 -4.20 -10.26
CA ASP A 119 -6.47 -4.44 -10.77
C ASP A 119 -6.27 -5.95 -10.97
N ASP A 120 -6.56 -6.43 -12.16
CA ASP A 120 -6.46 -7.85 -12.54
C ASP A 120 -5.04 -8.42 -12.41
N ASN A 121 -4.02 -7.56 -12.26
CA ASN A 121 -2.63 -7.98 -12.12
C ASN A 121 -2.26 -8.37 -10.68
N ILE A 122 -3.16 -8.15 -9.71
CA ILE A 122 -2.93 -8.47 -8.30
C ILE A 122 -3.72 -9.72 -7.93
N PRO A 123 -3.08 -10.88 -7.75
CA PRO A 123 -3.76 -12.06 -7.24
C PRO A 123 -4.21 -11.83 -5.80
N LEU A 124 -5.49 -12.08 -5.51
CA LEU A 124 -6.11 -11.85 -4.20
C LEU A 124 -5.74 -12.90 -3.14
N ASP A 125 -5.00 -13.93 -3.51
CA ASP A 125 -4.47 -14.96 -2.63
C ASP A 125 -3.08 -14.63 -2.03
N ASP A 126 -2.46 -13.53 -2.50
CA ASP A 126 -1.14 -13.10 -2.04
C ASP A 126 -1.25 -11.88 -1.09
N ILE A 127 -1.28 -12.17 0.20
CA ILE A 127 -1.41 -11.16 1.26
C ILE A 127 -0.29 -10.12 1.20
N LEU A 128 0.95 -10.51 0.84
CA LEU A 128 2.06 -9.57 0.75
C LEU A 128 1.84 -8.55 -0.37
N LYS A 129 1.41 -8.99 -1.54
CA LYS A 129 1.13 -8.10 -2.68
C LYS A 129 0.01 -7.12 -2.35
N ILE A 130 -1.08 -7.62 -1.79
CA ILE A 130 -2.22 -6.81 -1.37
C ILE A 130 -1.79 -5.77 -0.34
N THR A 131 -1.10 -6.19 0.73
CA THR A 131 -0.69 -5.31 1.83
C THR A 131 0.33 -4.26 1.36
N ALA A 132 1.29 -4.65 0.53
CA ALA A 132 2.25 -3.71 -0.02
C ALA A 132 1.57 -2.66 -0.91
N LYS A 133 0.62 -3.04 -1.75
CA LYS A 133 -0.16 -2.10 -2.58
C LYS A 133 -1.00 -1.15 -1.73
N LEU A 134 -1.55 -1.62 -0.61
CA LEU A 134 -2.38 -0.82 0.28
C LEU A 134 -1.60 0.18 1.15
N SER A 135 -0.41 -0.19 1.59
CA SER A 135 0.28 0.52 2.67
C SER A 135 1.69 0.98 2.33
N LEU A 136 2.30 0.49 1.25
CA LEU A 136 3.66 0.85 0.89
C LEU A 136 3.68 1.86 -0.26
N GLN A 137 4.06 3.10 0.05
CA GLN A 137 4.44 4.09 -0.95
C GLN A 137 5.96 4.25 -0.93
N THR A 138 6.60 4.04 -2.06
CA THR A 138 8.05 4.11 -2.18
C THR A 138 8.46 4.75 -3.49
N SER A 139 9.64 5.40 -3.51
CA SER A 139 10.27 5.93 -4.72
C SER A 139 10.99 4.86 -5.55
N ALA A 140 11.04 3.60 -5.11
CA ALA A 140 11.57 2.51 -5.90
C ALA A 140 10.57 2.15 -7.01
N ARG A 141 10.95 2.38 -8.26
CA ARG A 141 10.08 2.10 -9.42
C ARG A 141 9.96 0.61 -9.70
N ASN A 142 11.02 -0.15 -9.42
CA ASN A 142 11.00 -1.60 -9.55
C ASN A 142 10.62 -2.21 -8.20
N GLN A 143 9.43 -2.81 -8.15
CA GLN A 143 8.87 -3.50 -7.01
C GLN A 143 8.56 -4.92 -7.44
N ILE A 144 9.40 -5.86 -7.04
CA ILE A 144 9.40 -7.21 -7.59
C ILE A 144 9.20 -8.22 -6.48
N TYR A 145 8.19 -9.05 -6.61
CA TYR A 145 7.93 -10.12 -5.65
C TYR A 145 8.74 -11.37 -6.00
N GLY A 146 9.12 -12.09 -4.97
CA GLY A 146 9.80 -13.37 -5.13
C GLY A 146 9.83 -14.16 -3.83
N SER A 147 10.35 -15.37 -3.92
CA SER A 147 10.52 -16.28 -2.78
C SER A 147 11.99 -16.51 -2.49
N VAL A 148 12.37 -16.51 -1.21
CA VAL A 148 13.74 -16.76 -0.77
C VAL A 148 14.12 -18.21 -1.05
N VAL A 149 15.20 -18.42 -1.80
CA VAL A 149 15.70 -19.77 -2.15
C VAL A 149 16.97 -20.15 -1.43
N SER A 150 17.83 -19.17 -1.08
CA SER A 150 18.97 -19.43 -0.21
C SER A 150 19.33 -18.22 0.66
N ILE A 151 19.98 -18.49 1.78
CA ILE A 151 20.49 -17.49 2.71
C ILE A 151 21.91 -17.92 3.08
N GLU A 152 22.88 -17.07 2.75
CA GLU A 152 24.29 -17.24 3.10
C GLU A 152 24.66 -16.10 4.04
N THR A 153 24.89 -16.39 5.30
CA THR A 153 25.19 -15.38 6.31
C THR A 153 26.55 -15.62 6.97
N ASN A 154 27.22 -14.55 7.31
CA ASN A 154 28.34 -14.53 8.25
C ASN A 154 27.94 -13.57 9.41
N ASN A 155 28.82 -13.35 10.36
CA ASN A 155 28.54 -12.59 11.58
C ASN A 155 28.12 -11.15 11.35
N ILE A 156 28.28 -10.58 10.15
CA ILE A 156 28.01 -9.16 9.85
C ILE A 156 27.00 -9.02 8.72
N ALA A 157 27.10 -9.85 7.69
CA ALA A 157 26.39 -9.69 6.42
C ALA A 157 25.69 -10.97 5.99
N GLY A 158 24.68 -10.84 5.16
CA GLY A 158 23.97 -11.94 4.55
C GLY A 158 23.68 -11.68 3.09
N PHE A 159 23.88 -12.70 2.27
CA PHE A 159 23.34 -12.74 0.93
C PHE A 159 22.06 -13.55 0.93
N VAL A 160 21.01 -12.94 0.45
CA VAL A 160 19.70 -13.58 0.29
C VAL A 160 19.43 -13.71 -1.19
N LYS A 161 19.33 -14.94 -1.68
CA LYS A 161 18.95 -15.20 -3.06
C LYS A 161 17.43 -15.36 -3.14
N VAL A 162 16.83 -14.62 -4.03
CA VAL A 162 15.38 -14.55 -4.22
C VAL A 162 15.06 -14.97 -5.64
N LYS A 163 14.22 -15.98 -5.78
CA LYS A 163 13.65 -16.40 -7.05
C LYS A 163 12.40 -15.55 -7.30
N LEU A 164 12.39 -14.84 -8.42
CA LEU A 164 11.30 -13.94 -8.77
C LEU A 164 10.02 -14.70 -9.15
N ASN A 165 8.89 -14.03 -9.14
CA ASN A 165 7.60 -14.65 -9.46
C ASN A 165 7.46 -15.12 -10.91
N ASP A 166 8.42 -14.79 -11.76
CA ASP A 166 8.51 -15.36 -13.12
C ASP A 166 9.01 -16.80 -13.14
N ASN A 167 9.41 -17.34 -11.99
CA ASN A 167 9.97 -18.67 -11.78
C ASN A 167 11.25 -19.00 -12.58
N GLN A 168 11.90 -18.01 -13.18
CA GLN A 168 13.09 -18.16 -14.01
C GLN A 168 14.26 -17.32 -13.50
N THR A 169 13.97 -16.07 -13.08
CA THR A 169 14.99 -15.10 -12.68
C THR A 169 15.30 -15.22 -11.19
N GLU A 170 16.58 -15.17 -10.86
CA GLU A 170 17.05 -15.10 -9.47
C GLU A 170 17.86 -13.82 -9.28
N LEU A 171 17.62 -13.12 -8.16
CA LEU A 171 18.40 -11.98 -7.74
C LEU A 171 19.01 -12.25 -6.37
N LYS A 172 20.24 -11.80 -6.20
CA LYS A 172 21.00 -11.84 -4.94
C LYS A 172 20.96 -10.46 -4.29
N ALA A 173 20.45 -10.37 -3.08
CA ALA A 173 20.44 -9.14 -2.30
C ALA A 173 21.40 -9.25 -1.12
N TYR A 174 22.12 -8.17 -0.83
CA TYR A 174 23.03 -8.07 0.31
C TYR A 174 22.33 -7.30 1.44
N ILE A 175 22.19 -7.93 2.60
CA ILE A 175 21.63 -7.31 3.81
C ILE A 175 22.46 -7.70 5.04
N THR A 176 22.31 -6.94 6.13
CA THR A 176 23.01 -7.30 7.38
C THR A 176 22.39 -8.53 8.04
N GLN A 177 23.18 -9.27 8.81
CA GLN A 177 22.71 -10.38 9.63
C GLN A 177 21.54 -9.94 10.53
N GLN A 178 21.66 -8.77 11.16
CA GLN A 178 20.57 -8.20 11.98
C GLN A 178 19.28 -7.97 11.18
N SER A 179 19.38 -7.61 9.90
CA SER A 179 18.20 -7.47 9.03
C SER A 179 17.57 -8.81 8.70
N VAL A 180 18.37 -9.86 8.47
CA VAL A 180 17.86 -11.23 8.27
C VAL A 180 17.02 -11.67 9.47
N GLU A 181 17.53 -11.45 10.67
CA GLU A 181 16.86 -11.81 11.94
C GLU A 181 15.61 -10.96 12.17
N ARG A 182 15.72 -9.63 12.06
CA ARG A 182 14.60 -8.69 12.26
C ARG A 182 13.45 -8.95 11.31
N LEU A 183 13.74 -9.18 10.04
CA LEU A 183 12.74 -9.46 9.01
C LEU A 183 12.30 -10.93 9.02
N LYS A 184 12.87 -11.77 9.90
CA LYS A 184 12.60 -13.21 9.99
C LYS A 184 12.69 -13.87 8.61
N ILE A 185 13.76 -13.55 7.86
CA ILE A 185 14.00 -14.13 6.54
C ILE A 185 14.29 -15.63 6.70
N ASN A 186 13.54 -16.44 5.96
CA ASN A 186 13.74 -17.89 5.89
C ASN A 186 13.44 -18.38 4.46
N ILE A 187 13.87 -19.58 4.16
CA ILE A 187 13.64 -20.23 2.86
C ILE A 187 12.14 -20.35 2.62
N ASN A 188 11.71 -20.11 1.38
CA ASN A 188 10.34 -20.04 0.91
C ASN A 188 9.53 -18.81 1.39
N LYS A 189 10.13 -17.91 2.19
CA LYS A 189 9.43 -16.68 2.55
C LYS A 189 9.25 -15.80 1.33
N THR A 190 8.01 -15.34 1.11
CA THR A 190 7.72 -14.35 0.08
C THR A 190 8.23 -12.98 0.54
N VAL A 191 8.94 -12.30 -0.35
CA VAL A 191 9.53 -10.99 -0.11
C VAL A 191 9.24 -10.05 -1.27
N LEU A 192 9.30 -8.75 -1.00
CA LEU A 192 9.26 -7.69 -1.99
C LEU A 192 10.66 -7.08 -2.12
N LEU A 193 11.21 -7.11 -3.32
CA LEU A 193 12.46 -6.44 -3.68
C LEU A 193 12.15 -5.05 -4.19
N LEU A 194 12.79 -4.04 -3.62
CA LEU A 194 12.67 -2.64 -4.01
C LEU A 194 14.00 -2.18 -4.61
N ILE A 195 13.95 -1.76 -5.88
CA ILE A 195 15.14 -1.31 -6.62
C ILE A 195 14.82 0.02 -7.27
N LYS A 196 15.63 1.04 -6.98
CA LYS A 196 15.49 2.35 -7.65
C LYS A 196 15.95 2.26 -9.09
N SER A 197 15.23 2.86 -10.02
CA SER A 197 15.56 2.87 -11.44
C SER A 197 16.97 3.42 -11.78
N PRO A 198 17.54 4.43 -11.06
CA PRO A 198 18.91 4.87 -11.32
C PRO A 198 19.99 3.83 -10.97
N LEU A 199 19.66 2.83 -10.15
CA LEU A 199 20.59 1.81 -9.65
C LEU A 199 20.69 0.56 -10.54
N ILE A 200 19.97 0.52 -11.66
CA ILE A 200 20.15 -0.48 -12.70
C ILE A 200 21.29 -0.03 -13.61
N GLU A 201 22.35 -0.82 -13.70
CA GLU A 201 23.53 -0.48 -14.49
C GLU A 201 23.42 -1.03 -15.93
N LEU A 202 23.94 -0.24 -16.90
CA LEU A 202 23.95 -0.59 -18.30
C LEU A 202 25.33 -1.12 -18.70
N ASN A 203 25.42 -2.36 -19.16
CA ASN A 203 26.66 -2.98 -19.62
C ASN A 203 27.81 -2.99 -18.58
N ASP A 204 27.48 -2.91 -17.31
CA ASP A 204 28.45 -3.06 -16.23
C ASP A 204 28.22 -4.43 -15.56
N LEU A 205 29.29 -5.18 -15.39
CA LEU A 205 29.21 -6.56 -14.89
C LEU A 205 29.12 -6.56 -13.37
N ASN A 206 28.01 -7.04 -12.85
CA ASN A 206 27.78 -7.16 -11.42
C ASN A 206 27.17 -8.54 -11.11
N GLU A 207 27.01 -8.90 -9.84
CA GLU A 207 26.54 -10.23 -9.44
C GLU A 207 25.14 -10.60 -9.95
N ASN A 208 24.27 -9.61 -10.19
CA ASN A 208 22.92 -9.82 -10.75
C ASN A 208 22.88 -9.35 -12.20
N GLU A 209 23.47 -10.12 -13.09
CA GLU A 209 23.36 -9.87 -14.53
C GLU A 209 22.05 -10.42 -15.09
N LEU A 210 21.39 -9.60 -15.88
CA LEU A 210 20.12 -9.95 -16.53
C LEU A 210 20.20 -9.64 -18.04
N THR A 211 19.92 -10.64 -18.85
CA THR A 211 19.69 -10.44 -20.28
C THR A 211 18.27 -9.95 -20.48
N VAL A 212 18.12 -8.80 -21.11
CA VAL A 212 16.84 -8.09 -21.29
C VAL A 212 16.70 -7.58 -22.73
N GLN A 213 15.47 -7.32 -23.13
CA GLN A 213 15.16 -6.59 -24.35
C GLN A 213 14.79 -5.16 -24.01
N VAL A 214 15.31 -4.19 -24.75
CA VAL A 214 14.94 -2.77 -24.64
C VAL A 214 13.56 -2.58 -25.26
N GLU A 215 12.56 -2.29 -24.43
CA GLU A 215 11.19 -2.08 -24.91
C GLU A 215 10.97 -0.64 -25.36
N LYS A 216 11.40 0.31 -24.56
CA LYS A 216 11.18 1.73 -24.84
C LYS A 216 12.23 2.60 -24.19
N ILE A 217 12.59 3.69 -24.89
CA ILE A 217 13.48 4.76 -24.38
C ILE A 217 12.73 6.08 -24.49
N VAL A 218 12.53 6.78 -23.38
CA VAL A 218 11.92 8.10 -23.31
C VAL A 218 12.95 9.07 -22.73
N THR A 219 13.23 10.19 -23.44
CA THR A 219 14.22 11.17 -22.99
C THR A 219 13.62 12.57 -22.90
N ASP A 220 14.07 13.35 -21.90
CA ASP A 220 13.81 14.79 -21.78
C ASP A 220 15.01 15.65 -22.24
N GLY A 221 16.05 15.00 -22.77
CA GLY A 221 17.30 15.62 -23.19
C GLY A 221 18.43 15.50 -22.15
N HIS A 222 18.14 15.48 -20.87
CA HIS A 222 19.10 15.29 -19.79
C HIS A 222 19.05 13.86 -19.23
N PHE A 223 17.87 13.35 -18.98
CA PHE A 223 17.63 12.00 -18.48
C PHE A 223 16.87 11.17 -19.49
N SER A 224 17.13 9.89 -19.46
CA SER A 224 16.40 8.88 -20.23
C SER A 224 15.81 7.84 -19.28
N GLU A 225 14.52 7.60 -19.43
CA GLU A 225 13.84 6.45 -18.83
C GLU A 225 13.82 5.31 -19.83
N ILE A 226 14.27 4.13 -19.40
CA ILE A 226 14.32 2.93 -20.22
C ILE A 226 13.46 1.86 -19.57
N SER A 227 12.59 1.23 -20.35
CA SER A 227 11.90 0.01 -19.95
C SER A 227 12.53 -1.19 -20.65
N PHE A 228 12.80 -2.21 -19.85
CA PHE A 228 13.37 -3.49 -20.30
C PHE A 228 12.40 -4.61 -20.02
N SER A 229 12.28 -5.57 -20.93
CA SER A 229 11.58 -6.83 -20.65
C SER A 229 12.57 -7.95 -20.41
N LEU A 230 12.32 -8.74 -19.38
CA LEU A 230 12.92 -10.05 -19.19
C LEU A 230 12.30 -11.08 -20.14
N PRO A 231 12.95 -12.22 -20.41
CA PRO A 231 12.36 -13.29 -21.21
C PRO A 231 11.00 -13.78 -20.71
N SER A 232 10.73 -13.61 -19.45
CA SER A 232 9.45 -13.91 -18.80
C SER A 232 8.32 -12.89 -19.08
N GLY A 233 8.64 -11.78 -19.73
CA GLY A 233 7.72 -10.64 -19.94
C GLY A 233 7.67 -9.65 -18.77
N MET A 234 8.39 -9.88 -17.68
CA MET A 234 8.49 -8.92 -16.57
C MET A 234 9.22 -7.66 -17.03
N ILE A 235 8.68 -6.50 -16.65
CA ILE A 235 9.25 -5.20 -17.02
C ILE A 235 10.09 -4.62 -15.88
N LEU A 236 11.29 -4.14 -16.21
CA LEU A 236 12.18 -3.39 -15.35
C LEU A 236 12.37 -1.98 -15.91
N TYR A 237 12.56 -1.01 -15.03
CA TYR A 237 12.73 0.39 -15.39
C TYR A 237 14.09 0.90 -14.92
N ALA A 238 14.87 1.50 -15.82
CA ALA A 238 16.07 2.26 -15.50
C ALA A 238 15.87 3.75 -15.79
N SER A 239 16.62 4.59 -15.06
CA SER A 239 16.70 6.03 -15.29
C SER A 239 18.18 6.43 -15.28
N LYS A 240 18.69 6.91 -16.42
CA LYS A 240 20.09 7.21 -16.64
C LYS A 240 20.26 8.58 -17.30
N LEU A 241 21.47 9.15 -17.23
CA LEU A 241 21.78 10.33 -18.03
C LEU A 241 21.70 9.97 -19.52
N THR A 242 21.11 10.84 -20.32
CA THR A 242 20.99 10.63 -21.79
C THR A 242 22.38 10.43 -22.44
N SER A 243 23.40 11.10 -21.93
CA SER A 243 24.78 10.91 -22.38
C SER A 243 25.32 9.49 -22.14
N GLU A 244 24.91 8.85 -21.05
CA GLU A 244 25.26 7.48 -20.71
C GLU A 244 24.57 6.49 -21.65
N VAL A 245 23.27 6.65 -21.88
CA VAL A 245 22.49 5.85 -22.84
C VAL A 245 23.08 5.95 -24.26
N ASN A 246 23.44 7.15 -24.69
CA ASN A 246 24.07 7.40 -25.98
C ASN A 246 25.46 6.73 -26.08
N ARG A 247 26.24 6.74 -24.99
CA ARG A 247 27.57 6.11 -24.94
C ARG A 247 27.49 4.60 -25.19
N VAL A 248 26.50 3.92 -24.60
CA VAL A 248 26.29 2.48 -24.78
C VAL A 248 25.50 2.16 -26.06
N LYS A 249 25.05 3.18 -26.80
CA LYS A 249 24.30 3.06 -28.06
C LYS A 249 23.08 2.15 -27.94
N LEU A 250 22.31 2.34 -26.88
CA LEU A 250 21.12 1.54 -26.61
C LEU A 250 20.00 1.88 -27.60
N ILE A 251 19.36 0.89 -28.17
CA ILE A 251 18.32 1.04 -29.20
C ILE A 251 17.09 0.19 -28.81
N GLU A 252 15.90 0.72 -29.02
CA GLU A 252 14.63 -0.03 -28.83
C GLU A 252 14.61 -1.31 -29.66
N GLY A 253 14.10 -2.38 -29.09
CA GLY A 253 14.08 -3.72 -29.68
C GLY A 253 15.40 -4.50 -29.56
N GLN A 254 16.49 -3.88 -29.07
CA GLN A 254 17.78 -4.54 -28.91
C GLN A 254 17.78 -5.40 -27.65
N GLN A 255 18.42 -6.57 -27.76
CA GLN A 255 18.80 -7.36 -26.59
C GLN A 255 20.09 -6.80 -25.99
N THR A 256 20.14 -6.65 -24.69
CA THR A 256 21.30 -6.12 -23.93
C THR A 256 21.41 -6.80 -22.57
N THR A 257 22.50 -6.53 -21.87
CA THR A 257 22.70 -6.97 -20.48
C THR A 257 22.62 -5.76 -19.55
N ILE A 258 21.87 -5.90 -18.49
CA ILE A 258 21.83 -4.96 -17.37
C ILE A 258 22.30 -5.69 -16.13
N SER A 259 22.74 -4.94 -15.11
CA SER A 259 23.10 -5.51 -13.83
C SER A 259 22.55 -4.69 -12.65
N ILE A 260 22.48 -5.33 -11.50
CA ILE A 260 22.01 -4.73 -10.26
C ILE A 260 22.96 -5.13 -9.13
N ASP A 261 23.62 -4.16 -8.50
CA ASP A 261 24.44 -4.44 -7.33
C ASP A 261 23.55 -5.02 -6.20
N PRO A 262 23.91 -6.16 -5.61
CA PRO A 262 23.18 -6.74 -4.49
C PRO A 262 22.94 -5.78 -3.32
N GLN A 263 23.87 -4.82 -3.09
CA GLN A 263 23.75 -3.80 -2.04
C GLN A 263 22.65 -2.77 -2.32
N HIS A 264 22.22 -2.62 -3.56
CA HIS A 264 21.19 -1.69 -3.99
C HIS A 264 19.77 -2.28 -3.92
N ILE A 265 19.65 -3.54 -3.55
CA ILE A 265 18.36 -4.22 -3.42
C ILE A 265 17.88 -4.16 -1.98
N ILE A 266 16.76 -3.52 -1.75
CA ILE A 266 16.09 -3.50 -0.44
C ILE A 266 15.08 -4.65 -0.38
N ILE A 267 15.13 -5.42 0.70
CA ILE A 267 14.14 -6.48 0.97
C ILE A 267 13.09 -5.95 1.94
N ALA A 268 11.82 -6.06 1.56
CA ALA A 268 10.67 -5.80 2.41
C ALA A 268 9.82 -7.07 2.60
N THR A 269 9.19 -7.22 3.76
CA THR A 269 8.32 -8.35 4.12
C THR A 269 7.19 -7.87 5.03
N LEU A 270 6.16 -8.67 5.18
CA LEU A 270 5.14 -8.45 6.22
C LEU A 270 5.71 -8.82 7.61
N VAL A 271 5.21 -8.12 8.62
CA VAL A 271 5.53 -8.38 10.04
C VAL A 271 4.88 -9.67 10.52
#